data_c514890174521b4556123a348b7b096f
#
_entry.id   c514890174521b4556123a348b7b096f
#
_cell.length_a   1.000
_cell.length_b   1.000
_cell.length_c   1.000
_cell.angle_alpha   90.00
_cell.angle_beta   90.00
_cell.angle_gamma   90.00
#
_symmetry.space_group_name_H-M   'P 1'
#
loop_
_entity.id
_entity.type
_entity.pdbx_description
1 polymer ?
#
loop_
_entity_poly.entity_id
_entity_poly.type
_entity_poly.pdbx_seq_one_letter_code
_entity_poly.pdbx_strand_id
1 'polypeptide(L)'
;MSGLKFDKRELGNLEYSLDREVLSTDRRGGYMSTTIVGCNTRKYHGLMVAPIDQSDRTYVLLSSLDETVVQHDQSFNLALHRFEGTYEPRGHKYITDFEYTPVPTITYRVGGVILKKELLWVHNRTQLMIRYTLVDAHSETTLRLRPLLAFRDKHALSKANMEADGRAYPIPCGVKCRLYEGFPWLHMQLNKEDAEFIAAPDWYYNFEYTKELARGYEGYEDLLSTGYFEFKIKKGESVIFSAATDLIATPESITEIYEQQLAHRTHKIDFLSCLQHSARQFIIRRPGDRTEVVAGYPWFGSFMEDTFMALPGLTLTQGRTEDCVAAVDTVVRDIKESGLLEGRSVPHAVDAPLWLYYTLQELEGYISQKEIWTKYGDVMKGILEAYRAGFYEDIRLHDNGLLWAWADRPLTWMAAMVDGHAVTPRRGYPVELQALWYNAVSYTLALAKKHGDKAFVAEWKSAPEKTKNSFVQKFWLEEEGYLADYVNYDEVNKFIRCNMVVACGLNYTMLDEEKVVRTIMTVRDHLLTPRGLRTLSPRNLLYKSNYNEDQR
;
A
#
# COMPACT_ATOMS: atom_id res chain seq x y z
N MET A 1 11.78 -16.29 17.06
CA MET A 1 11.13 -15.07 17.61
C MET A 1 9.67 -15.37 17.70
N SER A 2 9.05 -15.17 18.86
CA SER A 2 7.59 -15.19 18.98
C SER A 2 7.02 -14.11 18.06
N GLY A 3 5.85 -14.35 17.46
CA GLY A 3 5.19 -13.42 16.53
C GLY A 3 5.13 -11.97 17.04
N LEU A 4 4.54 -11.06 16.24
CA LEU A 4 4.41 -9.64 16.58
C LEU A 4 3.60 -9.49 17.87
N LYS A 5 4.30 -9.28 18.98
CA LYS A 5 3.73 -9.12 20.32
C LYS A 5 4.41 -7.95 21.03
N PHE A 6 3.58 -7.10 21.67
CA PHE A 6 4.00 -5.96 22.49
C PHE A 6 3.40 -6.09 23.88
N ASP A 7 4.22 -5.91 24.90
CA ASP A 7 3.80 -6.01 26.29
C ASP A 7 3.40 -4.62 26.86
N LYS A 8 2.92 -4.65 28.11
CA LYS A 8 2.47 -3.43 28.80
C LYS A 8 3.57 -2.35 28.90
N ARG A 9 4.86 -2.69 28.90
CA ARG A 9 5.95 -1.71 29.02
C ARG A 9 6.09 -0.93 27.72
N GLU A 10 6.03 -1.62 26.59
CA GLU A 10 6.08 -1.01 25.27
C GLU A 10 4.82 -0.19 25.01
N LEU A 11 3.63 -0.76 25.29
CA LEU A 11 2.33 -0.13 25.06
C LEU A 11 2.06 1.07 25.99
N GLY A 12 2.71 1.10 27.16
CA GLY A 12 2.67 2.22 28.09
C GLY A 12 3.46 3.46 27.63
N ASN A 13 4.42 3.27 26.72
CA ASN A 13 5.09 4.36 26.02
C ASN A 13 4.23 4.78 24.81
N LEU A 14 3.48 5.88 24.97
CA LEU A 14 2.52 6.30 23.97
C LEU A 14 3.18 6.72 22.65
N GLU A 15 4.30 7.45 22.70
CA GLU A 15 5.06 7.84 21.51
C GLU A 15 5.53 6.61 20.72
N TYR A 16 6.12 5.64 21.42
CA TYR A 16 6.50 4.36 20.81
C TYR A 16 5.33 3.64 20.14
N SER A 17 4.18 3.62 20.79
CA SER A 17 2.98 2.90 20.33
C SER A 17 2.27 3.59 19.17
N LEU A 18 2.28 4.92 19.14
CA LEU A 18 1.69 5.72 18.04
C LEU A 18 2.51 5.66 16.74
N ASP A 19 3.78 5.29 16.82
CA ASP A 19 4.63 5.07 15.64
C ASP A 19 4.52 3.65 15.06
N ARG A 20 3.70 2.78 15.65
CA ARG A 20 3.46 1.41 15.20
C ARG A 20 2.04 1.24 14.70
N GLU A 21 1.93 1.01 13.42
CA GLU A 21 0.67 0.93 12.70
C GLU A 21 0.32 -0.51 12.37
N VAL A 22 -0.98 -0.79 12.37
CA VAL A 22 -1.57 -2.09 12.04
C VAL A 22 -2.29 -1.95 10.71
N LEU A 23 -2.12 -2.93 9.83
CA LEU A 23 -2.84 -3.05 8.57
C LEU A 23 -3.51 -4.42 8.47
N SER A 24 -4.76 -4.45 8.05
CA SER A 24 -5.47 -5.65 7.62
C SER A 24 -6.32 -5.32 6.39
N THR A 25 -6.35 -6.21 5.39
CA THR A 25 -7.02 -5.94 4.10
C THR A 25 -8.04 -7.01 3.74
N ASP A 26 -9.02 -6.65 2.90
CA ASP A 26 -9.99 -7.57 2.29
C ASP A 26 -9.47 -8.23 1.01
N ARG A 27 -8.32 -7.82 0.50
CA ARG A 27 -7.75 -8.19 -0.81
C ARG A 27 -8.61 -7.77 -2.00
N ARG A 28 -9.43 -6.73 -1.82
CA ARG A 28 -10.22 -6.08 -2.88
C ARG A 28 -9.98 -4.56 -2.93
N GLY A 29 -9.02 -4.07 -2.15
CA GLY A 29 -8.68 -2.67 -2.01
C GLY A 29 -9.23 -2.00 -0.76
N GLY A 30 -10.07 -2.68 0.02
CA GLY A 30 -10.50 -2.26 1.35
C GLY A 30 -9.47 -2.63 2.41
N TYR A 31 -9.39 -1.82 3.46
CA TYR A 31 -8.45 -2.03 4.56
C TYR A 31 -8.94 -1.44 5.88
N MET A 32 -8.35 -1.93 6.95
CA MET A 32 -8.31 -1.31 8.27
C MET A 32 -6.87 -0.89 8.53
N SER A 33 -6.69 0.33 9.00
CA SER A 33 -5.40 0.80 9.50
C SER A 33 -5.59 1.70 10.71
N THR A 34 -4.78 1.47 11.76
CA THR A 34 -4.74 2.26 12.99
C THR A 34 -3.41 1.98 13.70
N THR A 35 -3.16 2.54 14.88
CA THR A 35 -2.00 2.19 15.69
C THR A 35 -2.25 0.96 16.58
N ILE A 36 -1.20 0.36 17.12
CA ILE A 36 -1.31 -0.81 18.03
C ILE A 36 -2.08 -0.51 19.32
N VAL A 37 -2.31 0.77 19.63
CA VAL A 37 -3.14 1.23 20.77
C VAL A 37 -4.52 1.77 20.33
N GLY A 38 -4.86 1.63 19.04
CA GLY A 38 -6.17 2.01 18.50
C GLY A 38 -6.39 3.53 18.31
N CYS A 39 -5.36 4.36 18.41
CA CYS A 39 -5.43 5.79 18.13
C CYS A 39 -5.13 6.09 16.67
N ASN A 40 -6.03 6.78 15.99
CA ASN A 40 -5.78 7.22 14.62
C ASN A 40 -4.85 8.45 14.63
N THR A 41 -3.72 8.35 13.93
CA THR A 41 -2.72 9.43 13.80
C THR A 41 -2.67 10.02 12.39
N ARG A 42 -3.40 9.42 11.44
CA ARG A 42 -3.47 9.83 10.03
C ARG A 42 -4.93 9.95 9.59
N LYS A 43 -5.22 10.86 8.67
CA LYS A 43 -6.54 10.92 7.99
C LYS A 43 -6.88 9.63 7.23
N TYR A 44 -5.86 8.86 6.86
CA TYR A 44 -5.97 7.57 6.19
C TYR A 44 -6.29 6.40 7.13
N HIS A 45 -6.21 6.60 8.43
CA HIS A 45 -6.61 5.59 9.41
C HIS A 45 -8.12 5.45 9.48
N GLY A 46 -8.58 4.25 9.71
CA GLY A 46 -9.97 3.90 9.90
C GLY A 46 -10.13 2.40 10.09
N LEU A 47 -11.18 2.00 10.79
CA LEU A 47 -11.54 0.60 10.96
C LEU A 47 -12.19 0.03 9.69
N MET A 48 -12.89 0.87 8.92
CA MET A 48 -13.46 0.46 7.64
C MET A 48 -13.20 1.52 6.58
N VAL A 49 -12.20 1.23 5.74
CA VAL A 49 -11.80 2.05 4.61
C VAL A 49 -11.93 1.19 3.36
N ALA A 50 -12.83 1.54 2.45
CA ALA A 50 -13.21 0.65 1.36
C ALA A 50 -13.51 1.40 0.05
N PRO A 51 -13.25 0.77 -1.12
CA PRO A 51 -13.80 1.24 -2.39
C PRO A 51 -15.33 1.05 -2.36
N ILE A 52 -16.05 2.05 -2.84
CA ILE A 52 -17.53 2.04 -2.87
C ILE A 52 -18.06 1.62 -4.23
N ASP A 53 -17.37 2.02 -5.27
CA ASP A 53 -17.70 1.77 -6.67
C ASP A 53 -16.54 1.09 -7.41
N GLN A 54 -16.63 1.00 -8.72
CA GLN A 54 -15.56 0.48 -9.58
C GLN A 54 -14.42 1.48 -9.83
N SER A 55 -14.52 2.70 -9.24
CA SER A 55 -13.44 3.67 -9.29
C SER A 55 -12.31 3.26 -8.33
N ASP A 56 -11.12 3.82 -8.54
CA ASP A 56 -9.98 3.66 -7.63
C ASP A 56 -10.13 4.45 -6.32
N ARG A 57 -11.26 5.16 -6.16
CA ARG A 57 -11.52 5.96 -4.96
C ARG A 57 -11.86 5.07 -3.77
N THR A 58 -11.26 5.38 -2.67
CA THR A 58 -11.43 4.65 -1.40
C THR A 58 -11.92 5.63 -0.33
N TYR A 59 -12.89 5.22 0.46
CA TYR A 59 -13.61 6.07 1.40
C TYR A 59 -13.51 5.52 2.82
N VAL A 60 -13.34 6.41 3.80
CA VAL A 60 -13.44 6.07 5.23
C VAL A 60 -14.91 6.10 5.61
N LEU A 61 -15.48 4.95 5.94
CA LEU A 61 -16.87 4.82 6.40
C LEU A 61 -16.93 4.81 7.93
N LEU A 62 -16.22 3.87 8.57
CA LEU A 62 -16.10 3.76 10.02
C LEU A 62 -14.67 4.14 10.42
N SER A 63 -14.51 5.28 11.07
CA SER A 63 -13.21 5.77 11.53
C SER A 63 -12.72 5.00 12.75
N SER A 64 -13.55 4.91 13.79
CA SER A 64 -13.26 4.15 15.02
C SER A 64 -14.53 3.58 15.64
N LEU A 65 -14.34 2.66 16.57
CA LEU A 65 -15.39 2.10 17.42
C LEU A 65 -14.92 2.25 18.87
N ASP A 66 -15.62 3.08 19.64
CA ASP A 66 -15.25 3.36 21.01
C ASP A 66 -15.95 2.39 21.97
N GLU A 67 -15.15 1.61 22.67
CA GLU A 67 -15.62 0.64 23.65
C GLU A 67 -15.69 1.27 25.06
N THR A 68 -16.77 1.01 25.78
CA THR A 68 -16.89 1.34 27.21
C THR A 68 -17.33 0.11 28.00
N VAL A 69 -16.52 -0.28 28.97
CA VAL A 69 -16.87 -1.29 29.96
C VAL A 69 -17.58 -0.63 31.12
N VAL A 70 -18.78 -1.10 31.47
CA VAL A 70 -19.55 -0.62 32.63
C VAL A 70 -19.64 -1.72 33.67
N GLN A 71 -19.21 -1.40 34.89
CA GLN A 71 -19.24 -2.29 36.05
C GLN A 71 -19.53 -1.49 37.33
N HIS A 72 -20.47 -1.96 38.16
CA HIS A 72 -20.83 -1.27 39.42
C HIS A 72 -21.09 0.23 39.24
N ASP A 73 -21.85 0.61 38.20
CA ASP A 73 -22.16 2.00 37.82
C ASP A 73 -20.92 2.85 37.45
N GLN A 74 -19.75 2.22 37.30
CA GLN A 74 -18.53 2.86 36.82
C GLN A 74 -18.30 2.57 35.34
N SER A 75 -18.04 3.61 34.57
CA SER A 75 -17.77 3.52 33.14
C SER A 75 -16.29 3.69 32.87
N PHE A 76 -15.70 2.74 32.14
CA PHE A 76 -14.30 2.73 31.72
C PHE A 76 -14.23 2.78 30.20
N ASN A 77 -13.85 3.93 29.65
CA ASN A 77 -13.69 4.09 28.21
C ASN A 77 -12.33 3.55 27.77
N LEU A 78 -12.32 2.63 26.80
CA LEU A 78 -11.13 1.94 26.30
C LEU A 78 -10.53 2.62 25.06
N ALA A 79 -11.21 3.62 24.50
CA ALA A 79 -10.74 4.33 23.32
C ALA A 79 -9.56 5.26 23.64
N LEU A 80 -8.87 5.67 22.60
CA LEU A 80 -7.79 6.65 22.64
C LEU A 80 -7.88 7.57 21.44
N HIS A 81 -8.09 8.86 21.69
CA HIS A 81 -8.09 9.88 20.65
C HIS A 81 -7.16 11.02 21.02
N ARG A 82 -6.64 11.69 20.02
CA ARG A 82 -5.89 12.93 20.18
C ARG A 82 -6.80 14.11 19.87
N PHE A 83 -6.80 15.09 20.78
CA PHE A 83 -7.37 16.42 20.60
C PHE A 83 -6.26 17.47 20.83
N GLU A 84 -6.51 18.73 20.52
CA GLU A 84 -5.53 19.79 20.72
C GLU A 84 -4.96 19.78 22.14
N GLY A 85 -3.67 19.55 22.25
CA GLY A 85 -2.94 19.53 23.53
C GLY A 85 -3.16 18.30 24.41
N THR A 86 -4.11 17.37 24.12
CA THR A 86 -4.43 16.25 25.02
C THR A 86 -4.83 14.97 24.29
N TYR A 87 -4.71 13.85 25.02
CA TYR A 87 -5.30 12.56 24.64
C TYR A 87 -6.48 12.27 25.57
N GLU A 88 -7.69 12.07 24.99
CA GLU A 88 -8.92 11.78 25.72
C GLU A 88 -9.88 10.95 24.84
N PRO A 89 -10.48 9.87 25.35
CA PRO A 89 -10.12 9.18 26.59
C PRO A 89 -8.73 8.54 26.54
N ARG A 90 -8.26 8.01 27.67
CA ARG A 90 -6.91 7.44 27.81
C ARG A 90 -6.93 5.92 27.95
N GLY A 91 -7.68 5.24 27.10
CA GLY A 91 -7.89 3.79 27.18
C GLY A 91 -6.63 2.94 27.04
N HIS A 92 -5.57 3.46 26.42
CA HIS A 92 -4.28 2.77 26.31
C HIS A 92 -3.70 2.34 27.66
N LYS A 93 -4.05 3.03 28.76
CA LYS A 93 -3.62 2.68 30.12
C LYS A 93 -4.14 1.32 30.59
N TYR A 94 -5.24 0.86 30.01
CA TYR A 94 -5.87 -0.42 30.32
C TYR A 94 -5.35 -1.57 29.46
N ILE A 95 -4.60 -1.29 28.38
CA ILE A 95 -4.03 -2.30 27.51
C ILE A 95 -2.92 -3.04 28.26
N THR A 96 -2.96 -4.37 28.30
CA THR A 96 -1.93 -5.23 28.86
C THR A 96 -1.02 -5.80 27.81
N ASP A 97 -1.56 -6.15 26.65
CA ASP A 97 -0.80 -6.69 25.52
C ASP A 97 -1.51 -6.46 24.20
N PHE A 98 -0.70 -6.41 23.15
CA PHE A 98 -1.11 -6.46 21.76
C PHE A 98 -0.36 -7.61 21.08
N GLU A 99 -1.08 -8.42 20.30
CA GLU A 99 -0.47 -9.44 19.46
C GLU A 99 -1.12 -9.47 18.08
N TYR A 100 -0.35 -9.89 17.07
CA TYR A 100 -0.88 -10.03 15.71
C TYR A 100 -0.64 -11.47 15.21
N THR A 101 -1.37 -12.42 15.80
CA THR A 101 -1.35 -13.81 15.34
C THR A 101 -2.62 -14.56 15.82
N PRO A 102 -3.51 -15.05 14.92
CA PRO A 102 -3.53 -14.83 13.47
C PRO A 102 -4.09 -13.47 13.03
N VAL A 103 -4.77 -12.74 13.93
CA VAL A 103 -5.38 -11.42 13.72
C VAL A 103 -4.91 -10.43 14.76
N PRO A 104 -5.00 -9.12 14.50
CA PRO A 104 -4.71 -8.10 15.51
C PRO A 104 -5.59 -8.31 16.74
N THR A 105 -4.98 -8.43 17.89
CA THR A 105 -5.64 -8.74 19.16
C THR A 105 -5.12 -7.82 20.24
N ILE A 106 -6.04 -7.16 20.96
CA ILE A 106 -5.76 -6.28 22.08
C ILE A 106 -6.39 -6.86 23.34
N THR A 107 -5.63 -6.95 24.42
CA THR A 107 -6.15 -7.37 25.73
C THR A 107 -6.18 -6.18 26.68
N TYR A 108 -7.35 -5.90 27.25
CA TYR A 108 -7.56 -4.86 28.25
C TYR A 108 -7.75 -5.46 29.63
N ARG A 109 -7.23 -4.77 30.66
CA ARG A 109 -7.52 -5.06 32.06
C ARG A 109 -7.97 -3.79 32.76
N VAL A 110 -9.22 -3.77 33.21
CA VAL A 110 -9.85 -2.60 33.81
C VAL A 110 -10.95 -3.01 34.76
N GLY A 111 -11.07 -2.38 35.96
CA GLY A 111 -12.15 -2.58 36.89
C GLY A 111 -12.39 -4.04 37.31
N GLY A 112 -11.36 -4.88 37.37
CA GLY A 112 -11.49 -6.33 37.62
C GLY A 112 -11.93 -7.17 36.42
N VAL A 113 -12.03 -6.56 35.25
CA VAL A 113 -12.37 -7.20 33.97
C VAL A 113 -11.13 -7.46 33.13
N ILE A 114 -11.07 -8.57 32.43
CA ILE A 114 -10.14 -8.84 31.32
C ILE A 114 -10.98 -9.01 30.05
N LEU A 115 -10.86 -8.05 29.13
CA LEU A 115 -11.55 -8.03 27.84
C LEU A 115 -10.54 -8.21 26.71
N LYS A 116 -10.79 -9.16 25.81
CA LYS A 116 -10.03 -9.41 24.59
C LYS A 116 -10.80 -8.87 23.38
N LYS A 117 -10.14 -8.07 22.53
CA LYS A 117 -10.66 -7.53 21.28
C LYS A 117 -9.85 -8.07 20.11
N GLU A 118 -10.49 -8.75 19.17
CA GLU A 118 -9.87 -9.36 17.98
C GLU A 118 -10.48 -8.73 16.73
N LEU A 119 -9.64 -8.18 15.84
CA LEU A 119 -10.08 -7.47 14.64
C LEU A 119 -9.83 -8.36 13.41
N LEU A 120 -10.87 -8.57 12.60
CA LEU A 120 -10.81 -9.42 11.42
C LEU A 120 -11.48 -8.74 10.22
N TRP A 121 -10.73 -8.47 9.15
CA TRP A 121 -11.29 -8.14 7.86
C TRP A 121 -11.61 -9.40 7.08
N VAL A 122 -12.84 -9.51 6.60
CA VAL A 122 -13.29 -10.66 5.80
C VAL A 122 -12.66 -10.59 4.41
N HIS A 123 -12.00 -11.67 3.96
CA HIS A 123 -11.44 -11.70 2.61
C HIS A 123 -12.55 -11.72 1.56
N ASN A 124 -12.34 -10.97 0.49
CA ASN A 124 -13.24 -10.86 -0.65
C ASN A 124 -14.63 -10.28 -0.33
N ARG A 125 -14.78 -9.59 0.80
CA ARG A 125 -16.00 -8.87 1.19
C ARG A 125 -15.65 -7.56 1.86
N THR A 126 -16.44 -6.53 1.62
CA THR A 126 -16.32 -5.23 2.30
C THR A 126 -16.97 -5.34 3.69
N GLN A 127 -16.26 -6.04 4.60
CA GLN A 127 -16.76 -6.38 5.93
C GLN A 127 -15.64 -6.46 6.94
N LEU A 128 -15.77 -5.68 8.01
CA LEU A 128 -14.98 -5.78 9.23
C LEU A 128 -15.77 -6.54 10.29
N MET A 129 -15.12 -7.43 11.01
CA MET A 129 -15.68 -8.11 12.18
C MET A 129 -14.76 -7.92 13.38
N ILE A 130 -15.33 -7.64 14.55
CA ILE A 130 -14.60 -7.46 15.81
C ILE A 130 -15.22 -8.39 16.84
N ARG A 131 -14.43 -9.34 17.36
CA ARG A 131 -14.85 -10.21 18.45
C ARG A 131 -14.39 -9.65 19.77
N TYR A 132 -15.32 -9.51 20.70
CA TYR A 132 -15.09 -9.17 22.10
C TYR A 132 -15.31 -10.42 22.95
N THR A 133 -14.29 -10.84 23.71
CA THR A 133 -14.38 -11.96 24.63
C THR A 133 -14.14 -11.47 26.05
N LEU A 134 -15.12 -11.66 26.95
CA LEU A 134 -14.93 -11.39 28.35
C LEU A 134 -14.19 -12.56 29.00
N VAL A 135 -12.85 -12.45 29.06
CA VAL A 135 -11.99 -13.53 29.56
C VAL A 135 -12.16 -13.74 31.05
N ASP A 136 -12.25 -12.65 31.82
CA ASP A 136 -12.45 -12.68 33.26
C ASP A 136 -13.27 -11.47 33.74
N ALA A 137 -14.17 -11.72 34.70
CA ALA A 137 -14.94 -10.70 35.40
C ALA A 137 -15.47 -11.28 36.71
N HIS A 138 -15.55 -10.44 37.74
CA HIS A 138 -16.05 -10.82 39.05
C HIS A 138 -17.52 -10.42 39.29
N SER A 139 -18.10 -9.62 38.39
CA SER A 139 -19.47 -9.12 38.45
C SER A 139 -20.08 -8.99 37.06
N GLU A 140 -21.37 -8.69 37.02
CA GLU A 140 -22.08 -8.38 35.77
C GLU A 140 -21.37 -7.23 35.04
N THR A 141 -21.13 -7.41 33.74
CA THR A 141 -20.41 -6.46 32.91
C THR A 141 -21.30 -6.07 31.73
N THR A 142 -21.42 -4.78 31.49
CA THR A 142 -22.07 -4.23 30.29
C THR A 142 -20.98 -3.68 29.36
N LEU A 143 -21.09 -3.95 28.07
CA LEU A 143 -20.24 -3.38 27.03
C LEU A 143 -21.07 -2.43 26.18
N ARG A 144 -20.53 -1.21 25.97
CA ARG A 144 -21.06 -0.23 25.01
C ARG A 144 -20.10 -0.10 23.85
N LEU A 145 -20.63 -0.04 22.63
CA LEU A 145 -19.87 0.14 21.40
C LEU A 145 -20.42 1.37 20.66
N ARG A 146 -19.63 2.43 20.56
CA ARG A 146 -20.00 3.67 19.86
C ARG A 146 -19.24 3.81 18.56
N PRO A 147 -19.88 3.68 17.39
CA PRO A 147 -19.26 3.93 16.10
C PRO A 147 -19.06 5.43 15.88
N LEU A 148 -17.87 5.80 15.40
CA LEU A 148 -17.54 7.13 14.90
C LEU A 148 -17.39 7.07 13.38
N LEU A 149 -18.26 7.78 12.69
CA LEU A 149 -18.48 7.67 11.24
C LEU A 149 -17.91 8.90 10.52
N ALA A 150 -17.30 8.66 9.35
CA ALA A 150 -16.71 9.72 8.53
C ALA A 150 -17.42 9.89 7.18
N PHE A 151 -17.65 8.81 6.42
CA PHE A 151 -18.27 8.81 5.09
C PHE A 151 -17.64 9.85 4.16
N ARG A 152 -16.33 9.76 3.97
CA ARG A 152 -15.54 10.70 3.18
C ARG A 152 -14.46 10.01 2.36
N ASP A 153 -13.99 10.68 1.31
CA ASP A 153 -12.78 10.24 0.58
C ASP A 153 -11.59 10.15 1.55
N LYS A 154 -10.73 9.15 1.40
CA LYS A 154 -9.57 8.93 2.28
C LYS A 154 -8.56 10.08 2.27
N HIS A 155 -8.52 10.89 1.21
CA HIS A 155 -7.64 12.06 1.10
C HIS A 155 -8.25 13.35 1.68
N ALA A 156 -9.57 13.37 1.96
CA ALA A 156 -10.28 14.48 2.57
C ALA A 156 -10.39 14.34 4.10
N LEU A 157 -10.94 15.36 4.74
CA LEU A 157 -11.33 15.38 6.16
C LEU A 157 -12.78 15.85 6.25
N SER A 158 -13.56 15.25 7.16
CA SER A 158 -14.95 15.65 7.40
C SER A 158 -15.04 16.74 8.45
N LYS A 159 -16.05 17.60 8.30
CA LYS A 159 -16.42 18.63 9.29
C LYS A 159 -17.91 18.52 9.58
N ALA A 160 -18.28 18.86 10.80
CA ALA A 160 -19.67 18.89 11.22
C ALA A 160 -20.49 19.79 10.29
N ASN A 161 -21.62 19.27 9.81
CA ASN A 161 -22.50 19.97 8.89
C ASN A 161 -23.96 19.54 9.10
N MET A 162 -24.88 20.25 8.44
CA MET A 162 -26.33 20.00 8.53
C MET A 162 -26.85 19.02 7.46
N GLU A 163 -26.01 18.57 6.54
CA GLU A 163 -26.40 17.67 5.44
C GLU A 163 -26.32 16.20 5.85
N ALA A 164 -25.49 15.89 6.86
CA ALA A 164 -25.29 14.53 7.34
C ALA A 164 -26.57 13.96 7.97
N ASP A 165 -27.02 12.80 7.48
CA ASP A 165 -28.11 12.06 8.11
C ASP A 165 -27.61 11.30 9.35
N GLY A 166 -27.88 11.84 10.53
CA GLY A 166 -27.52 11.23 11.83
C GLY A 166 -28.43 10.09 12.29
N ARG A 167 -29.42 9.67 11.47
CA ARG A 167 -30.36 8.61 11.86
C ARG A 167 -29.76 7.23 11.66
N ALA A 168 -30.09 6.34 12.59
CA ALA A 168 -29.87 4.91 12.48
C ALA A 168 -31.20 4.19 12.22
N TYR A 169 -31.21 3.32 11.23
CA TYR A 169 -32.41 2.58 10.82
C TYR A 169 -32.29 1.13 11.30
N PRO A 170 -33.29 0.61 12.05
CA PRO A 170 -33.25 -0.75 12.56
C PRO A 170 -33.17 -1.80 11.45
N ILE A 171 -32.36 -2.83 11.69
CA ILE A 171 -32.26 -4.05 10.89
C ILE A 171 -32.17 -5.25 11.85
N PRO A 172 -32.27 -6.50 11.38
CA PRO A 172 -32.06 -7.65 12.25
C PRO A 172 -30.73 -7.58 12.99
N CYS A 173 -30.78 -7.67 14.32
CA CYS A 173 -29.61 -7.65 15.23
C CYS A 173 -28.69 -6.43 15.07
N GLY A 174 -29.25 -5.27 14.70
CA GLY A 174 -28.46 -4.07 14.56
C GLY A 174 -29.14 -2.89 13.90
N VAL A 175 -28.34 -2.04 13.28
CA VAL A 175 -28.78 -0.84 12.59
C VAL A 175 -28.00 -0.67 11.28
N LYS A 176 -28.59 0.08 10.35
CA LYS A 176 -27.89 0.62 9.19
C LYS A 176 -27.92 2.15 9.22
N CYS A 177 -26.86 2.76 8.72
CA CYS A 177 -26.76 4.22 8.57
C CYS A 177 -26.10 4.58 7.24
N ARG A 178 -26.34 5.82 6.81
CA ARG A 178 -25.70 6.41 5.63
C ARG A 178 -25.73 7.92 5.79
N LEU A 179 -24.59 8.55 5.99
CA LEU A 179 -24.54 9.99 6.31
C LEU A 179 -24.86 10.86 5.10
N TYR A 180 -24.52 10.44 3.90
CA TYR A 180 -24.75 11.23 2.67
C TYR A 180 -25.32 10.36 1.56
N GLU A 181 -26.14 10.96 0.71
CA GLU A 181 -26.63 10.31 -0.50
C GLU A 181 -25.45 9.96 -1.44
N GLY A 182 -25.56 8.86 -2.17
CA GLY A 182 -24.49 8.35 -3.05
C GLY A 182 -23.52 7.38 -2.36
N PHE A 183 -23.48 7.34 -1.02
CA PHE A 183 -22.73 6.32 -0.30
C PHE A 183 -23.56 5.03 -0.11
N PRO A 184 -22.93 3.87 0.07
CA PRO A 184 -23.62 2.65 0.45
C PRO A 184 -24.17 2.75 1.88
N TRP A 185 -25.14 1.91 2.19
CA TRP A 185 -25.55 1.69 3.57
C TRP A 185 -24.44 0.95 4.32
N LEU A 186 -24.08 1.46 5.49
CA LEU A 186 -23.24 0.75 6.44
C LEU A 186 -24.15 -0.02 7.41
N HIS A 187 -24.11 -1.36 7.35
CA HIS A 187 -24.85 -2.25 8.23
C HIS A 187 -23.94 -2.60 9.41
N MET A 188 -24.39 -2.28 10.62
CA MET A 188 -23.70 -2.60 11.85
C MET A 188 -24.57 -3.57 12.65
N GLN A 189 -24.08 -4.78 12.88
CA GLN A 189 -24.83 -5.89 13.47
C GLN A 189 -24.03 -6.61 14.55
N LEU A 190 -24.72 -7.26 15.48
CA LEU A 190 -24.14 -8.11 16.50
C LEU A 190 -24.69 -9.54 16.39
N ASN A 191 -23.90 -10.55 16.77
CA ASN A 191 -24.38 -11.91 16.91
C ASN A 191 -25.08 -12.14 18.26
N LYS A 192 -25.73 -11.09 18.80
CA LYS A 192 -26.36 -11.09 20.12
C LYS A 192 -27.74 -10.43 20.02
N GLU A 193 -28.79 -11.23 20.19
CA GLU A 193 -30.17 -10.78 19.97
C GLU A 193 -30.70 -9.78 21.02
N ASP A 194 -30.20 -9.88 22.25
CA ASP A 194 -30.57 -9.01 23.37
C ASP A 194 -29.74 -7.72 23.46
N ALA A 195 -28.95 -7.42 22.42
CA ALA A 195 -28.25 -6.15 22.33
C ALA A 195 -29.19 -5.04 21.86
N GLU A 196 -29.15 -3.92 22.53
CA GLU A 196 -29.93 -2.74 22.21
C GLU A 196 -29.08 -1.70 21.47
N PHE A 197 -29.67 -1.01 20.49
CA PHE A 197 -29.06 0.19 19.91
C PHE A 197 -29.79 1.42 20.46
N ILE A 198 -29.05 2.27 21.14
CA ILE A 198 -29.54 3.51 21.71
C ILE A 198 -29.18 4.64 20.75
N ALA A 199 -30.22 5.18 20.08
CA ALA A 199 -30.06 6.30 19.16
C ALA A 199 -29.70 7.57 19.95
N ALA A 200 -28.52 8.10 19.71
CA ALA A 200 -27.99 9.31 20.33
C ALA A 200 -27.04 10.01 19.34
N PRO A 201 -27.60 10.63 18.26
CA PRO A 201 -26.77 11.27 17.24
C PRO A 201 -26.05 12.48 17.83
N ASP A 202 -24.74 12.53 17.65
CA ASP A 202 -23.91 13.63 18.11
C ASP A 202 -22.64 13.77 17.28
N TRP A 203 -22.17 15.00 17.10
CA TRP A 203 -20.89 15.31 16.50
C TRP A 203 -19.79 15.37 17.53
N TYR A 204 -18.68 14.69 17.23
CA TYR A 204 -17.44 14.74 17.99
C TYR A 204 -16.43 15.57 17.22
N TYR A 205 -15.93 16.65 17.81
CA TYR A 205 -15.20 17.71 17.13
C TYR A 205 -13.70 17.61 17.33
N ASN A 206 -12.95 18.04 16.29
CA ASN A 206 -11.51 18.32 16.36
C ASN A 206 -10.63 17.13 16.75
N PHE A 207 -10.90 15.94 16.21
CA PHE A 207 -9.91 14.86 16.26
C PHE A 207 -8.64 15.31 15.56
N GLU A 208 -7.49 15.16 16.23
CA GLU A 208 -6.19 15.61 15.72
C GLU A 208 -5.39 14.43 15.15
N TYR A 209 -4.99 14.54 13.87
CA TYR A 209 -4.12 13.59 13.19
C TYR A 209 -2.68 14.09 13.17
N THR A 210 -1.90 13.68 14.18
CA THR A 210 -0.55 14.20 14.44
C THR A 210 0.43 13.98 13.28
N LYS A 211 0.28 12.88 12.53
CA LYS A 211 1.15 12.59 11.38
C LYS A 211 0.84 13.47 10.15
N GLU A 212 -0.39 13.97 10.02
CA GLU A 212 -0.74 14.94 8.98
C GLU A 212 -0.19 16.33 9.34
N LEU A 213 -0.40 16.77 10.58
CA LEU A 213 0.12 18.05 11.07
C LEU A 213 1.66 18.12 11.02
N ALA A 214 2.34 17.02 11.37
CA ALA A 214 3.80 16.94 11.29
C ALA A 214 4.35 17.08 9.86
N ARG A 215 3.48 16.85 8.85
CA ARG A 215 3.79 16.98 7.41
C ARG A 215 3.30 18.30 6.82
N GLY A 216 2.77 19.22 7.63
CA GLY A 216 2.25 20.52 7.17
C GLY A 216 0.85 20.48 6.56
N TYR A 217 0.12 19.36 6.65
CA TYR A 217 -1.24 19.22 6.14
C TYR A 217 -2.30 19.52 7.18
N GLU A 218 -3.53 19.77 6.72
CA GLU A 218 -4.70 19.79 7.58
C GLU A 218 -4.87 18.43 8.26
N GLY A 219 -5.05 18.44 9.59
CA GLY A 219 -5.11 17.24 10.40
C GLY A 219 -6.21 17.24 11.45
N TYR A 220 -7.27 18.08 11.32
CA TYR A 220 -8.40 18.13 12.24
C TYR A 220 -9.68 17.65 11.57
N GLU A 221 -10.36 16.68 12.18
CA GLU A 221 -11.57 16.07 11.66
C GLU A 221 -12.71 16.10 12.69
N ASP A 222 -13.95 16.20 12.21
CA ASP A 222 -15.14 16.00 13.02
C ASP A 222 -15.81 14.69 12.57
N LEU A 223 -16.25 13.87 13.53
CA LEU A 223 -16.86 12.57 13.29
C LEU A 223 -18.27 12.52 13.88
N LEU A 224 -19.22 11.90 13.16
CA LEU A 224 -20.59 11.73 13.61
C LEU A 224 -20.78 10.34 14.23
N SER A 225 -21.39 10.28 15.41
CA SER A 225 -21.98 9.05 15.95
C SER A 225 -23.49 9.08 15.79
N THR A 226 -24.12 8.00 15.35
CA THR A 226 -25.58 7.87 15.30
C THR A 226 -26.17 7.32 16.61
N GLY A 227 -25.32 6.87 17.54
CA GLY A 227 -25.69 6.26 18.81
C GLY A 227 -24.69 5.19 19.22
N TYR A 228 -25.11 4.26 20.05
CA TYR A 228 -24.24 3.17 20.51
C TYR A 228 -25.03 1.89 20.79
N PHE A 229 -24.36 0.75 20.62
CA PHE A 229 -24.87 -0.54 21.09
C PHE A 229 -24.58 -0.69 22.58
N GLU A 230 -25.51 -1.31 23.32
CA GLU A 230 -25.34 -1.68 24.71
C GLU A 230 -25.84 -3.11 24.94
N PHE A 231 -25.04 -3.92 25.60
CA PHE A 231 -25.39 -5.30 25.94
C PHE A 231 -24.62 -5.81 27.13
N LYS A 232 -25.21 -6.80 27.83
CA LYS A 232 -24.55 -7.52 28.90
C LYS A 232 -23.69 -8.63 28.32
N ILE A 233 -22.49 -8.84 28.88
CA ILE A 233 -21.57 -9.89 28.49
C ILE A 233 -21.11 -10.65 29.76
N LYS A 234 -21.09 -11.97 29.68
CA LYS A 234 -20.72 -12.86 30.79
C LYS A 234 -19.29 -13.36 30.64
N LYS A 235 -18.64 -13.72 31.76
CA LYS A 235 -17.34 -14.39 31.76
C LYS A 235 -17.35 -15.60 30.86
N GLY A 236 -16.39 -15.69 29.94
CA GLY A 236 -16.27 -16.74 28.93
C GLY A 236 -17.11 -16.52 27.66
N GLU A 237 -18.00 -15.53 27.64
CA GLU A 237 -18.82 -15.20 26.47
C GLU A 237 -18.03 -14.38 25.45
N SER A 238 -18.33 -14.61 24.17
CA SER A 238 -17.83 -13.83 23.05
C SER A 238 -18.98 -13.22 22.26
N VAL A 239 -18.87 -11.94 21.93
CA VAL A 239 -19.81 -11.21 21.09
C VAL A 239 -19.06 -10.65 19.88
N ILE A 240 -19.64 -10.78 18.69
CA ILE A 240 -19.03 -10.34 17.44
C ILE A 240 -19.84 -9.15 16.90
N PHE A 241 -19.15 -8.01 16.74
CA PHE A 241 -19.64 -6.87 15.99
C PHE A 241 -19.23 -7.00 14.53
N SER A 242 -20.16 -6.73 13.62
CA SER A 242 -19.93 -6.72 12.17
C SER A 242 -20.29 -5.36 11.61
N ALA A 243 -19.39 -4.74 10.83
CA ALA A 243 -19.65 -3.58 10.00
C ALA A 243 -19.44 -3.97 8.53
N ALA A 244 -20.47 -3.84 7.69
CA ALA A 244 -20.45 -4.29 6.30
C ALA A 244 -21.28 -3.38 5.39
N THR A 245 -20.97 -3.37 4.09
CA THR A 245 -21.83 -2.75 3.08
C THR A 245 -23.04 -3.62 2.72
N ASP A 246 -23.01 -4.90 3.04
CA ASP A 246 -24.08 -5.86 2.81
C ASP A 246 -24.72 -6.29 4.13
N LEU A 247 -26.03 -6.53 4.11
CA LEU A 247 -26.78 -7.05 5.24
C LEU A 247 -26.44 -8.54 5.48
N ILE A 248 -26.22 -8.91 6.74
CA ILE A 248 -26.13 -10.31 7.17
C ILE A 248 -27.50 -10.75 7.71
N ALA A 249 -27.95 -11.92 7.26
CA ALA A 249 -29.32 -12.33 7.49
C ALA A 249 -29.61 -12.69 8.97
N THR A 250 -28.69 -13.37 9.65
CA THR A 250 -28.91 -13.88 11.02
C THR A 250 -27.66 -13.75 11.90
N PRO A 251 -27.83 -13.75 13.26
CA PRO A 251 -26.71 -13.74 14.20
C PRO A 251 -25.77 -14.95 14.03
N GLU A 252 -26.32 -16.14 13.75
CA GLU A 252 -25.55 -17.36 13.52
C GLU A 252 -24.63 -17.20 12.33
N SER A 253 -25.11 -16.58 11.24
CA SER A 253 -24.30 -16.30 10.05
C SER A 253 -23.12 -15.38 10.36
N ILE A 254 -23.24 -14.45 11.30
CA ILE A 254 -22.14 -13.61 11.75
C ILE A 254 -21.04 -14.47 12.38
N THR A 255 -21.43 -15.37 13.28
CA THR A 255 -20.51 -16.30 13.95
C THR A 255 -19.83 -17.24 12.96
N GLU A 256 -20.60 -17.85 12.06
CA GLU A 256 -20.08 -18.77 11.04
C GLU A 256 -19.06 -18.10 10.11
N ILE A 257 -19.34 -16.89 9.61
CA ILE A 257 -18.42 -16.12 8.77
C ILE A 257 -17.12 -15.85 9.54
N TYR A 258 -17.22 -15.41 10.79
CA TYR A 258 -16.05 -15.11 11.61
C TYR A 258 -15.15 -16.33 11.80
N GLU A 259 -15.72 -17.47 12.23
CA GLU A 259 -14.95 -18.69 12.50
C GLU A 259 -14.34 -19.27 11.22
N GLN A 260 -15.09 -19.30 10.11
CA GLN A 260 -14.56 -19.71 8.81
C GLN A 260 -13.38 -18.84 8.37
N GLN A 261 -13.51 -17.52 8.48
CA GLN A 261 -12.43 -16.59 8.11
C GLN A 261 -11.23 -16.73 9.03
N LEU A 262 -11.43 -16.92 10.32
CA LEU A 262 -10.34 -17.08 11.29
C LEU A 262 -9.55 -18.37 11.01
N ALA A 263 -10.23 -19.48 10.70
CA ALA A 263 -9.61 -20.77 10.39
C ALA A 263 -8.67 -20.71 9.16
N HIS A 264 -8.93 -19.77 8.23
CA HIS A 264 -8.11 -19.59 7.03
C HIS A 264 -6.96 -18.58 7.21
N ARG A 265 -6.77 -18.02 8.43
CA ARG A 265 -5.71 -17.05 8.70
C ARG A 265 -4.38 -17.74 8.95
N THR A 266 -3.33 -17.20 8.35
CA THR A 266 -1.95 -17.67 8.59
C THR A 266 -1.45 -17.16 9.94
N HIS A 267 -0.95 -18.05 10.78
CA HIS A 267 -0.28 -17.67 12.01
C HIS A 267 1.09 -17.05 11.70
N LYS A 268 1.36 -15.89 12.28
CA LYS A 268 2.63 -15.17 12.15
C LYS A 268 3.57 -15.58 13.29
N ILE A 269 4.25 -16.70 13.10
CA ILE A 269 5.10 -17.30 14.14
C ILE A 269 6.57 -16.86 14.06
N ASP A 270 6.98 -16.37 12.89
CA ASP A 270 8.35 -15.93 12.61
C ASP A 270 8.38 -14.77 11.59
N PHE A 271 9.59 -14.27 11.30
CA PHE A 271 9.77 -13.16 10.36
C PHE A 271 9.33 -13.52 8.94
N LEU A 272 9.59 -14.74 8.49
CA LEU A 272 9.21 -15.18 7.13
C LEU A 272 7.69 -15.23 6.96
N SER A 273 6.98 -15.82 7.91
CA SER A 273 5.50 -15.88 7.88
C SER A 273 4.87 -14.48 7.97
N CYS A 274 5.50 -13.54 8.70
CA CYS A 274 5.09 -12.14 8.70
C CYS A 274 5.28 -11.48 7.33
N LEU A 275 6.43 -11.68 6.67
CA LEU A 275 6.69 -11.16 5.32
C LEU A 275 5.72 -11.73 4.29
N GLN A 276 5.49 -13.05 4.31
CA GLN A 276 4.55 -13.72 3.41
C GLN A 276 3.12 -13.20 3.59
N HIS A 277 2.69 -12.97 4.84
CA HIS A 277 1.39 -12.37 5.11
C HIS A 277 1.31 -10.96 4.56
N SER A 278 2.34 -10.12 4.81
CA SER A 278 2.40 -8.74 4.33
C SER A 278 2.36 -8.67 2.80
N ALA A 279 3.17 -9.49 2.12
CA ALA A 279 3.18 -9.55 0.66
C ALA A 279 1.80 -9.84 0.07
N ARG A 280 1.04 -10.76 0.68
CA ARG A 280 -0.31 -11.10 0.22
C ARG A 280 -1.33 -9.97 0.34
N GLN A 281 -1.12 -9.00 1.23
CA GLN A 281 -2.02 -7.86 1.41
C GLN A 281 -1.97 -6.88 0.24
N PHE A 282 -0.83 -6.78 -0.46
CA PHE A 282 -0.64 -5.89 -1.60
C PHE A 282 -1.29 -6.40 -2.89
N ILE A 283 -1.63 -7.69 -2.97
CA ILE A 283 -2.24 -8.28 -4.16
C ILE A 283 -3.76 -8.26 -3.98
N ILE A 284 -4.44 -7.51 -4.83
CA ILE A 284 -5.90 -7.33 -4.79
C ILE A 284 -6.57 -7.94 -6.03
N ARG A 285 -7.80 -8.40 -5.83
CA ARG A 285 -8.67 -8.95 -6.86
C ARG A 285 -9.83 -8.01 -7.10
N ARG A 286 -9.95 -7.51 -8.32
CA ARG A 286 -11.04 -6.64 -8.75
C ARG A 286 -12.02 -7.39 -9.65
N PRO A 287 -13.26 -6.90 -9.84
CA PRO A 287 -14.18 -7.44 -10.83
C PRO A 287 -13.56 -7.50 -12.24
N GLY A 288 -14.02 -8.45 -13.08
CA GLY A 288 -13.51 -8.63 -14.46
C GLY A 288 -12.14 -9.33 -14.53
N ASP A 289 -11.87 -10.25 -13.59
CA ASP A 289 -10.63 -11.04 -13.51
C ASP A 289 -9.36 -10.17 -13.51
N ARG A 290 -9.43 -9.03 -12.84
CA ARG A 290 -8.29 -8.13 -12.65
C ARG A 290 -7.54 -8.48 -11.38
N THR A 291 -6.23 -8.62 -11.50
CA THR A 291 -5.29 -8.76 -10.38
C THR A 291 -4.37 -7.56 -10.39
N GLU A 292 -4.36 -6.79 -9.31
CA GLU A 292 -3.59 -5.56 -9.20
C GLU A 292 -2.66 -5.63 -7.98
N VAL A 293 -1.59 -4.84 -8.03
CA VAL A 293 -0.68 -4.65 -6.90
C VAL A 293 -0.83 -3.23 -6.38
N VAL A 294 -1.17 -3.09 -5.11
CA VAL A 294 -1.22 -1.78 -4.44
C VAL A 294 0.19 -1.31 -4.16
N ALA A 295 0.56 -0.13 -4.64
CA ALA A 295 1.90 0.43 -4.48
C ALA A 295 2.23 0.74 -3.01
N GLY A 296 1.24 1.18 -2.21
CA GLY A 296 1.47 1.44 -0.80
C GLY A 296 0.20 1.80 -0.01
N TYR A 297 -0.15 0.96 0.96
CA TYR A 297 -1.17 1.31 1.95
C TYR A 297 -0.64 2.35 2.93
N PRO A 298 -1.46 3.28 3.37
CA PRO A 298 -2.85 3.56 2.97
C PRO A 298 -2.97 4.61 1.83
N TRP A 299 -1.86 5.08 1.27
CA TRP A 299 -1.81 6.29 0.42
C TRP A 299 -2.13 6.04 -1.04
N PHE A 300 -1.54 5.00 -1.64
CA PHE A 300 -1.48 4.80 -3.07
C PHE A 300 -2.46 3.72 -3.56
N GLY A 301 -2.80 3.79 -4.84
CA GLY A 301 -3.46 2.73 -5.59
C GLY A 301 -2.45 1.82 -6.29
N SER A 302 -2.76 1.37 -7.50
CA SER A 302 -1.87 0.58 -8.34
C SER A 302 -1.16 1.46 -9.34
N PHE A 303 0.17 1.29 -9.46
CA PHE A 303 0.99 1.90 -10.51
C PHE A 303 1.73 0.80 -11.27
N MET A 304 1.96 1.03 -12.57
CA MET A 304 2.57 0.04 -13.45
C MET A 304 4.01 -0.27 -13.03
N GLU A 305 4.80 0.76 -12.76
CA GLU A 305 6.20 0.63 -12.34
C GLU A 305 6.33 -0.13 -11.03
N ASP A 306 5.56 0.25 -10.00
CA ASP A 306 5.56 -0.41 -8.69
C ASP A 306 5.11 -1.87 -8.81
N THR A 307 4.10 -2.13 -9.66
CA THR A 307 3.62 -3.48 -9.92
C THR A 307 4.73 -4.36 -10.47
N PHE A 308 5.37 -3.95 -11.55
CA PHE A 308 6.38 -4.78 -12.20
C PHE A 308 7.66 -4.94 -11.37
N MET A 309 8.09 -3.91 -10.66
CA MET A 309 9.25 -4.01 -9.76
C MET A 309 9.01 -4.96 -8.58
N ALA A 310 7.82 -4.90 -7.98
CA ALA A 310 7.52 -5.66 -6.75
C ALA A 310 7.00 -7.08 -7.02
N LEU A 311 6.39 -7.33 -8.16
CA LEU A 311 5.62 -8.54 -8.45
C LEU A 311 6.41 -9.85 -8.29
N PRO A 312 7.67 -9.97 -8.75
CA PRO A 312 8.45 -11.19 -8.52
C PRO A 312 8.62 -11.51 -7.04
N GLY A 313 8.97 -10.52 -6.22
CA GLY A 313 9.12 -10.68 -4.78
C GLY A 313 7.82 -10.95 -4.04
N LEU A 314 6.71 -10.35 -4.48
CA LEU A 314 5.39 -10.55 -3.86
C LEU A 314 4.75 -11.90 -4.21
N THR A 315 5.15 -12.54 -5.31
CA THR A 315 4.48 -13.73 -5.85
C THR A 315 5.42 -14.91 -6.07
N LEU A 316 6.38 -14.80 -6.99
CA LEU A 316 7.23 -15.91 -7.45
C LEU A 316 8.04 -16.53 -6.30
N THR A 317 8.64 -15.72 -5.44
CA THR A 317 9.39 -16.16 -4.26
C THR A 317 8.54 -16.96 -3.26
N GLN A 318 7.20 -16.89 -3.38
CA GLN A 318 6.25 -17.61 -2.56
C GLN A 318 5.57 -18.78 -3.30
N GLY A 319 6.04 -19.12 -4.50
CA GLY A 319 5.44 -20.16 -5.35
C GLY A 319 4.06 -19.79 -5.92
N ARG A 320 3.73 -18.48 -5.99
CA ARG A 320 2.43 -17.98 -6.45
C ARG A 320 2.51 -17.51 -7.91
N THR A 321 2.93 -18.38 -8.80
CA THR A 321 3.12 -18.08 -10.22
C THR A 321 1.83 -17.61 -10.91
N GLU A 322 0.70 -18.20 -10.56
CA GLU A 322 -0.60 -17.81 -11.12
C GLU A 322 -0.97 -16.35 -10.80
N ASP A 323 -0.68 -15.88 -9.60
CA ASP A 323 -0.92 -14.47 -9.23
C ASP A 323 -0.01 -13.53 -10.00
N CYS A 324 1.24 -13.92 -10.23
CA CYS A 324 2.17 -13.17 -11.06
C CYS A 324 1.63 -13.02 -12.48
N VAL A 325 1.28 -14.14 -13.12
CA VAL A 325 0.72 -14.16 -14.47
C VAL A 325 -0.57 -13.33 -14.56
N ALA A 326 -1.48 -13.48 -13.60
CA ALA A 326 -2.74 -12.74 -13.59
C ALA A 326 -2.54 -11.21 -13.46
N ALA A 327 -1.56 -10.78 -12.66
CA ALA A 327 -1.22 -9.37 -12.54
C ALA A 327 -0.55 -8.82 -13.81
N VAL A 328 0.39 -9.57 -14.41
CA VAL A 328 0.98 -9.20 -15.70
C VAL A 328 -0.09 -9.10 -16.78
N ASP A 329 -1.01 -10.07 -16.86
CA ASP A 329 -2.11 -10.05 -17.82
C ASP A 329 -3.02 -8.82 -17.66
N THR A 330 -3.28 -8.41 -16.41
CA THR A 330 -4.06 -7.21 -16.13
C THR A 330 -3.38 -5.97 -16.69
N VAL A 331 -2.10 -5.75 -16.36
CA VAL A 331 -1.36 -4.57 -16.83
C VAL A 331 -1.14 -4.61 -18.35
N VAL A 332 -0.86 -5.77 -18.94
CA VAL A 332 -0.74 -5.92 -20.39
C VAL A 332 -2.04 -5.61 -21.12
N ARG A 333 -3.19 -5.97 -20.55
CA ARG A 333 -4.50 -5.57 -21.05
C ARG A 333 -4.65 -4.05 -21.03
N ASP A 334 -4.33 -3.41 -19.91
CA ASP A 334 -4.39 -1.95 -19.76
C ASP A 334 -3.45 -1.23 -20.76
N ILE A 335 -2.24 -1.73 -20.97
CA ILE A 335 -1.32 -1.21 -21.99
C ILE A 335 -1.97 -1.22 -23.39
N LYS A 336 -2.64 -2.32 -23.74
CA LYS A 336 -3.29 -2.45 -25.06
C LYS A 336 -4.54 -1.57 -25.17
N GLU A 337 -5.37 -1.54 -24.15
CA GLU A 337 -6.65 -0.82 -24.15
C GLU A 337 -6.47 0.70 -24.03
N SER A 338 -5.47 1.17 -23.30
CA SER A 338 -5.20 2.61 -23.13
C SER A 338 -4.71 3.31 -24.42
N GLY A 339 -4.27 2.54 -25.42
CA GLY A 339 -3.66 3.10 -26.62
C GLY A 339 -2.22 3.57 -26.42
N LEU A 340 -1.55 3.05 -25.39
CA LEU A 340 -0.17 3.38 -25.08
C LEU A 340 0.78 2.95 -26.21
N LEU A 341 0.51 1.82 -26.85
CA LEU A 341 1.32 1.32 -27.96
C LEU A 341 1.18 2.16 -29.25
N GLU A 342 0.09 2.91 -29.38
CA GLU A 342 -0.20 3.80 -30.53
C GLU A 342 0.02 5.28 -30.20
N GLY A 343 0.55 5.61 -29.02
CA GLY A 343 0.79 6.99 -28.60
C GLY A 343 -0.48 7.79 -28.27
N ARG A 344 -1.63 7.13 -28.08
CA ARG A 344 -2.89 7.78 -27.68
C ARG A 344 -2.94 8.10 -26.18
N SER A 345 -2.09 7.47 -25.41
CA SER A 345 -1.84 7.77 -24.00
C SER A 345 -0.35 7.74 -23.70
N VAL A 346 0.06 8.38 -22.60
CA VAL A 346 1.45 8.36 -22.11
C VAL A 346 1.50 7.66 -20.75
N PRO A 347 2.57 6.90 -20.45
CA PRO A 347 2.73 6.30 -19.14
C PRO A 347 2.95 7.39 -18.08
N HIS A 348 2.51 7.13 -16.86
CA HIS A 348 2.74 8.03 -15.71
C HIS A 348 4.25 8.26 -15.49
N ALA A 349 5.03 7.18 -15.49
CA ALA A 349 6.48 7.19 -15.50
C ALA A 349 6.99 6.57 -16.82
N VAL A 350 7.98 7.21 -17.43
CA VAL A 350 8.50 6.76 -18.74
C VAL A 350 9.30 5.47 -18.67
N ASP A 351 9.72 5.03 -17.50
CA ASP A 351 10.38 3.74 -17.26
C ASP A 351 9.37 2.60 -16.97
N ALA A 352 8.11 2.94 -16.65
CA ALA A 352 7.11 1.95 -16.23
C ALA A 352 6.91 0.78 -17.19
N PRO A 353 6.70 0.97 -18.51
CA PRO A 353 6.57 -0.15 -19.44
C PRO A 353 7.84 -1.01 -19.58
N LEU A 354 9.00 -0.44 -19.28
CA LEU A 354 10.28 -1.16 -19.41
C LEU A 354 10.53 -2.12 -18.24
N TRP A 355 9.89 -1.92 -17.09
CA TRP A 355 9.94 -2.84 -15.95
C TRP A 355 9.20 -4.16 -16.22
N LEU A 356 8.30 -4.21 -17.20
CA LEU A 356 7.67 -5.47 -17.66
C LEU A 356 8.72 -6.52 -18.02
N TYR A 357 9.79 -6.14 -18.70
CA TYR A 357 10.83 -7.08 -19.17
C TYR A 357 11.59 -7.71 -18.00
N TYR A 358 11.85 -6.96 -16.93
CA TYR A 358 12.40 -7.52 -15.69
C TYR A 358 11.47 -8.59 -15.10
N THR A 359 10.17 -8.27 -14.97
CA THR A 359 9.20 -9.24 -14.43
C THR A 359 9.09 -10.49 -15.29
N LEU A 360 9.11 -10.36 -16.63
CA LEU A 360 9.06 -11.51 -17.53
C LEU A 360 10.34 -12.36 -17.47
N GLN A 361 11.50 -11.76 -17.27
CA GLN A 361 12.76 -12.47 -17.03
C GLN A 361 12.74 -13.28 -15.74
N GLU A 362 12.24 -12.71 -14.66
CA GLU A 362 12.06 -13.43 -13.39
C GLU A 362 11.04 -14.58 -13.52
N LEU A 363 10.00 -14.39 -14.34
CA LEU A 363 8.97 -15.40 -14.60
C LEU A 363 9.51 -16.60 -15.41
N GLU A 364 10.61 -16.45 -16.18
CA GLU A 364 11.25 -17.56 -16.91
C GLU A 364 11.68 -18.74 -16.01
N GLY A 365 11.92 -18.50 -14.75
CA GLY A 365 12.20 -19.55 -13.78
C GLY A 365 11.01 -20.46 -13.47
N TYR A 366 9.80 -20.09 -13.89
CA TYR A 366 8.53 -20.73 -13.51
C TYR A 366 7.69 -21.17 -14.72
N ILE A 367 7.76 -20.48 -15.86
CA ILE A 367 7.10 -20.85 -17.10
C ILE A 367 8.11 -20.83 -18.27
N SER A 368 7.77 -21.49 -19.38
CA SER A 368 8.69 -21.59 -20.50
C SER A 368 8.85 -20.28 -21.28
N GLN A 369 10.03 -20.03 -21.83
CA GLN A 369 10.27 -18.90 -22.74
C GLN A 369 9.33 -18.91 -23.96
N LYS A 370 8.92 -20.10 -24.43
CA LYS A 370 7.95 -20.24 -25.52
C LYS A 370 6.59 -19.66 -25.10
N GLU A 371 6.17 -19.95 -23.89
CA GLU A 371 4.91 -19.42 -23.34
C GLU A 371 4.96 -17.90 -23.17
N ILE A 372 6.07 -17.37 -22.63
CA ILE A 372 6.30 -15.92 -22.52
C ILE A 372 6.23 -15.26 -23.89
N TRP A 373 6.96 -15.81 -24.89
CA TRP A 373 6.97 -15.24 -26.22
C TRP A 373 5.60 -15.29 -26.89
N THR A 374 4.89 -16.42 -26.77
CA THR A 374 3.56 -16.60 -27.36
C THR A 374 2.55 -15.61 -26.75
N LYS A 375 2.63 -15.37 -25.44
CA LYS A 375 1.66 -14.57 -24.70
C LYS A 375 1.96 -13.07 -24.73
N TYR A 376 3.23 -12.71 -24.60
CA TYR A 376 3.67 -11.32 -24.40
C TYR A 376 4.56 -10.76 -25.51
N GLY A 377 5.02 -11.56 -26.46
CA GLY A 377 5.95 -11.14 -27.51
C GLY A 377 5.49 -9.93 -28.32
N ASP A 378 4.19 -9.87 -28.64
CA ASP A 378 3.65 -8.73 -29.42
C ASP A 378 3.61 -7.44 -28.59
N VAL A 379 3.25 -7.49 -27.31
CA VAL A 379 3.28 -6.29 -26.46
C VAL A 379 4.74 -5.85 -26.19
N MET A 380 5.67 -6.79 -26.01
CA MET A 380 7.08 -6.47 -25.89
C MET A 380 7.59 -5.70 -27.11
N LYS A 381 7.35 -6.22 -28.32
CA LYS A 381 7.71 -5.53 -29.57
C LYS A 381 7.02 -4.17 -29.68
N GLY A 382 5.71 -4.12 -29.38
CA GLY A 382 4.92 -2.89 -29.44
C GLY A 382 5.44 -1.78 -28.52
N ILE A 383 5.86 -2.11 -27.29
CA ILE A 383 6.48 -1.15 -26.38
C ILE A 383 7.77 -0.57 -26.99
N LEU A 384 8.68 -1.43 -27.50
CA LEU A 384 9.92 -0.96 -28.10
C LEU A 384 9.68 -0.05 -29.32
N GLU A 385 8.70 -0.40 -30.14
CA GLU A 385 8.30 0.43 -31.28
C GLU A 385 7.72 1.79 -30.86
N ALA A 386 6.91 1.83 -29.78
CA ALA A 386 6.35 3.08 -29.27
C ALA A 386 7.45 4.05 -28.84
N TYR A 387 8.49 3.57 -28.15
CA TYR A 387 9.66 4.39 -27.80
C TYR A 387 10.44 4.84 -29.03
N ARG A 388 10.67 3.95 -29.99
CA ARG A 388 11.40 4.25 -31.23
C ARG A 388 10.66 5.27 -32.10
N ALA A 389 9.36 5.13 -32.21
CA ALA A 389 8.52 6.03 -32.98
C ALA A 389 8.38 7.42 -32.35
N GLY A 390 8.79 7.59 -31.07
CA GLY A 390 8.65 8.86 -30.35
C GLY A 390 7.19 9.19 -30.06
N PHE A 391 6.36 8.20 -29.77
CA PHE A 391 4.94 8.38 -29.46
C PHE A 391 4.71 9.16 -28.16
N TYR A 392 5.70 9.21 -27.28
CA TYR A 392 5.61 9.97 -26.04
C TYR A 392 6.34 11.31 -26.20
N GLU A 393 5.62 12.40 -26.04
CA GLU A 393 6.14 13.76 -26.26
C GLU A 393 7.43 14.04 -25.45
N ASP A 394 7.48 13.50 -24.25
CA ASP A 394 8.55 13.72 -23.29
C ASP A 394 9.76 12.82 -23.48
N ILE A 395 9.72 11.86 -24.44
CA ILE A 395 10.79 10.88 -24.62
C ILE A 395 11.12 10.69 -26.11
N ARG A 396 12.40 10.56 -26.42
CA ARG A 396 12.90 10.33 -27.79
C ARG A 396 14.08 9.36 -27.80
N LEU A 397 14.06 8.41 -28.69
CA LEU A 397 15.23 7.60 -29.00
C LEU A 397 16.14 8.42 -29.93
N HIS A 398 17.34 8.76 -29.45
CA HIS A 398 18.32 9.47 -30.25
C HIS A 398 19.16 8.53 -31.13
N ASP A 399 19.85 9.12 -32.12
CA ASP A 399 20.71 8.36 -33.05
C ASP A 399 21.85 7.60 -32.38
N ASN A 400 22.23 7.99 -31.17
CA ASN A 400 23.21 7.27 -30.36
C ASN A 400 22.64 6.01 -29.66
N GLY A 401 21.36 5.69 -29.84
CA GLY A 401 20.67 4.55 -29.25
C GLY A 401 20.20 4.73 -27.81
N LEU A 402 20.33 5.94 -27.24
CA LEU A 402 19.90 6.27 -25.88
C LEU A 402 18.54 6.98 -25.88
N LEU A 403 17.75 6.75 -24.86
CA LEU A 403 16.46 7.41 -24.64
C LEU A 403 16.65 8.76 -23.93
N TRP A 404 16.32 9.82 -24.62
CA TRP A 404 16.28 11.19 -24.07
C TRP A 404 14.92 11.47 -23.46
N ALA A 405 14.89 11.89 -22.18
CA ALA A 405 13.68 12.22 -21.45
C ALA A 405 13.73 13.68 -20.97
N TRP A 406 12.72 14.49 -21.33
CA TRP A 406 12.71 15.91 -21.03
C TRP A 406 11.28 16.44 -20.84
N ALA A 407 10.92 16.83 -19.62
CA ALA A 407 9.68 17.54 -19.29
C ALA A 407 9.82 18.39 -18.04
N ASP A 408 8.82 19.23 -17.78
CA ASP A 408 8.74 20.01 -16.54
C ASP A 408 8.16 19.21 -15.35
N ARG A 409 7.70 18.00 -15.61
CA ARG A 409 7.24 17.02 -14.60
C ARG A 409 8.32 15.97 -14.33
N PRO A 410 8.25 15.24 -13.21
CA PRO A 410 9.07 14.03 -13.02
C PRO A 410 8.75 13.00 -14.08
N LEU A 411 9.77 12.32 -14.60
CA LEU A 411 9.60 11.37 -15.71
C LEU A 411 9.85 9.91 -15.32
N THR A 412 10.54 9.66 -14.20
CA THR A 412 10.89 8.32 -13.74
C THR A 412 10.32 8.08 -12.34
N TRP A 413 10.62 6.93 -11.75
CA TRP A 413 10.21 6.55 -10.41
C TRP A 413 10.50 7.60 -9.31
N MET A 414 11.49 8.50 -9.52
CA MET A 414 11.76 9.62 -8.61
C MET A 414 10.76 10.77 -8.86
N ALA A 415 9.50 10.56 -8.51
CA ALA A 415 8.37 11.39 -8.93
C ALA A 415 7.90 12.41 -7.89
N ALA A 416 8.67 12.68 -6.83
CA ALA A 416 8.27 13.64 -5.80
C ALA A 416 8.15 15.06 -6.36
N MET A 417 7.05 15.74 -5.99
CA MET A 417 6.74 17.12 -6.38
C MET A 417 6.55 17.98 -5.15
N VAL A 418 7.01 19.23 -5.19
CA VAL A 418 6.74 20.27 -4.19
C VAL A 418 6.35 21.55 -4.93
N ASP A 419 5.23 22.16 -4.59
CA ASP A 419 4.70 23.39 -5.21
C ASP A 419 4.63 23.31 -6.75
N GLY A 420 4.28 22.17 -7.31
CA GLY A 420 4.20 21.95 -8.76
C GLY A 420 5.56 21.76 -9.45
N HIS A 421 6.67 21.64 -8.72
CA HIS A 421 8.00 21.44 -9.25
C HIS A 421 8.58 20.07 -8.84
N ALA A 422 9.27 19.40 -9.77
CA ALA A 422 9.97 18.17 -9.47
C ALA A 422 11.10 18.41 -8.44
N VAL A 423 11.10 17.64 -7.35
CA VAL A 423 12.19 17.69 -6.33
C VAL A 423 13.51 17.20 -6.93
N THR A 424 13.44 16.28 -7.86
CA THR A 424 14.61 15.67 -8.51
C THR A 424 14.44 15.73 -10.04
N PRO A 425 14.61 16.89 -10.67
CA PRO A 425 14.49 17.04 -12.12
C PRO A 425 15.71 16.40 -12.78
N ARG A 426 15.51 15.23 -13.41
CA ARG A 426 16.56 14.44 -14.06
C ARG A 426 16.32 14.44 -15.57
N ARG A 427 16.56 15.61 -16.20
CA ARG A 427 16.33 15.86 -17.62
C ARG A 427 17.53 15.40 -18.47
N GLY A 428 17.27 14.72 -19.56
CA GLY A 428 18.29 14.21 -20.47
C GLY A 428 18.26 12.70 -20.57
N TYR A 429 19.36 12.04 -20.29
CA TYR A 429 19.51 10.58 -20.26
C TYR A 429 19.60 10.11 -18.79
N PRO A 430 18.51 9.69 -18.10
CA PRO A 430 18.60 9.06 -16.79
C PRO A 430 19.25 7.68 -16.87
N VAL A 431 20.13 7.34 -15.93
CA VAL A 431 20.95 6.11 -15.98
C VAL A 431 20.12 4.82 -15.98
N GLU A 432 19.12 4.74 -15.10
CA GLU A 432 18.26 3.56 -14.99
C GLU A 432 17.37 3.39 -16.22
N LEU A 433 16.92 4.47 -16.84
CA LEU A 433 16.12 4.40 -18.06
C LEU A 433 16.92 3.76 -19.21
N GLN A 434 18.21 4.12 -19.34
CA GLN A 434 19.08 3.50 -20.36
C GLN A 434 19.31 2.02 -20.07
N ALA A 435 19.48 1.66 -18.81
CA ALA A 435 19.68 0.28 -18.39
C ALA A 435 18.44 -0.59 -18.69
N LEU A 436 17.26 -0.10 -18.34
CA LEU A 436 15.98 -0.77 -18.64
C LEU A 436 15.74 -0.89 -20.14
N TRP A 437 16.01 0.16 -20.90
CA TRP A 437 15.92 0.15 -22.37
C TRP A 437 16.83 -0.92 -22.99
N TYR A 438 18.11 -0.93 -22.61
CA TYR A 438 19.06 -1.91 -23.10
C TYR A 438 18.63 -3.34 -22.77
N ASN A 439 18.21 -3.57 -21.54
CA ASN A 439 17.69 -4.85 -21.07
C ASN A 439 16.47 -5.30 -21.89
N ALA A 440 15.51 -4.40 -22.12
CA ALA A 440 14.29 -4.68 -22.88
C ALA A 440 14.60 -5.07 -24.34
N VAL A 441 15.42 -4.29 -25.02
CA VAL A 441 15.83 -4.57 -26.42
C VAL A 441 16.59 -5.89 -26.52
N SER A 442 17.56 -6.11 -25.63
CA SER A 442 18.41 -7.31 -25.63
C SER A 442 17.61 -8.58 -25.36
N TYR A 443 16.71 -8.54 -24.39
CA TYR A 443 15.84 -9.67 -24.05
C TYR A 443 14.85 -10.00 -25.17
N THR A 444 14.18 -9.00 -25.73
CA THR A 444 13.25 -9.22 -26.87
C THR A 444 13.98 -9.81 -28.08
N LEU A 445 15.18 -9.32 -28.39
CA LEU A 445 16.02 -9.89 -29.45
C LEU A 445 16.40 -11.35 -29.19
N ALA A 446 16.74 -11.70 -27.94
CA ALA A 446 17.08 -13.07 -27.58
C ALA A 446 15.90 -14.02 -27.81
N LEU A 447 14.70 -13.63 -27.37
CA LEU A 447 13.48 -14.40 -27.59
C LEU A 447 13.09 -14.46 -29.08
N ALA A 448 13.15 -13.34 -29.80
CA ALA A 448 12.85 -13.27 -31.21
C ALA A 448 13.78 -14.19 -32.05
N LYS A 449 15.09 -14.21 -31.76
CA LYS A 449 16.05 -15.15 -32.38
C LYS A 449 15.67 -16.60 -32.11
N LYS A 450 15.37 -16.94 -30.85
CA LYS A 450 15.03 -18.29 -30.42
C LYS A 450 13.72 -18.80 -31.05
N HIS A 451 12.74 -17.91 -31.21
CA HIS A 451 11.41 -18.25 -31.73
C HIS A 451 11.21 -17.93 -33.24
N GLY A 452 12.28 -17.51 -33.93
CA GLY A 452 12.30 -17.41 -35.39
C GLY A 452 11.66 -16.15 -35.97
N ASP A 453 11.51 -15.06 -35.20
CA ASP A 453 11.06 -13.76 -35.71
C ASP A 453 12.21 -13.04 -36.44
N LYS A 454 12.45 -13.46 -37.68
CA LYS A 454 13.55 -12.96 -38.50
C LYS A 454 13.41 -11.47 -38.84
N ALA A 455 12.19 -10.97 -38.97
CA ALA A 455 11.93 -9.57 -39.30
C ALA A 455 12.39 -8.66 -38.18
N PHE A 456 11.93 -8.92 -36.97
CA PHE A 456 12.34 -8.16 -35.79
C PHE A 456 13.84 -8.22 -35.53
N VAL A 457 14.44 -9.43 -35.68
CA VAL A 457 15.91 -9.61 -35.54
C VAL A 457 16.68 -8.79 -36.56
N ALA A 458 16.28 -8.80 -37.84
CA ALA A 458 16.95 -8.04 -38.88
C ALA A 458 16.97 -6.53 -38.58
N GLU A 459 15.89 -6.03 -38.05
CA GLU A 459 15.70 -4.61 -37.77
C GLU A 459 16.43 -4.13 -36.50
N TRP A 460 16.40 -4.94 -35.43
CA TRP A 460 16.89 -4.53 -34.10
C TRP A 460 18.29 -5.02 -33.74
N LYS A 461 18.93 -5.90 -34.54
CA LYS A 461 20.20 -6.58 -34.21
C LYS A 461 21.35 -5.65 -33.82
N SER A 462 21.39 -4.42 -34.34
CA SER A 462 22.47 -3.44 -34.09
C SER A 462 22.20 -2.53 -32.91
N ALA A 463 20.97 -2.48 -32.42
CA ALA A 463 20.57 -1.54 -31.35
C ALA A 463 21.32 -1.79 -30.04
N PRO A 464 21.50 -3.03 -29.52
CA PRO A 464 22.20 -3.23 -28.24
C PRO A 464 23.63 -2.74 -28.25
N GLU A 465 24.41 -3.05 -29.29
CA GLU A 465 25.81 -2.62 -29.36
C GLU A 465 25.93 -1.10 -29.40
N LYS A 466 25.08 -0.43 -30.18
CA LYS A 466 25.03 1.01 -30.30
C LYS A 466 24.70 1.67 -28.94
N THR A 467 23.68 1.18 -28.27
CA THR A 467 23.26 1.67 -26.92
C THR A 467 24.39 1.47 -25.91
N LYS A 468 25.00 0.27 -25.85
CA LYS A 468 26.10 -0.05 -24.93
C LYS A 468 27.30 0.87 -25.12
N ASN A 469 27.76 1.09 -26.35
CA ASN A 469 28.93 1.93 -26.64
C ASN A 469 28.66 3.38 -26.20
N SER A 470 27.50 3.92 -26.54
CA SER A 470 27.10 5.29 -26.13
C SER A 470 26.92 5.44 -24.62
N PHE A 471 26.36 4.41 -23.97
CA PHE A 471 26.17 4.42 -22.53
C PHE A 471 27.50 4.44 -21.78
N VAL A 472 28.40 3.53 -22.07
CA VAL A 472 29.71 3.46 -21.39
C VAL A 472 30.49 4.75 -21.60
N GLN A 473 30.50 5.27 -22.81
CA GLN A 473 31.21 6.52 -23.13
C GLN A 473 30.66 7.74 -22.35
N LYS A 474 29.34 7.82 -22.14
CA LYS A 474 28.71 8.99 -21.54
C LYS A 474 28.58 8.91 -20.01
N PHE A 475 28.37 7.71 -19.48
CA PHE A 475 28.00 7.54 -18.07
C PHE A 475 29.15 7.08 -17.19
N TRP A 476 30.13 6.35 -17.73
CA TRP A 476 31.23 5.88 -16.91
C TRP A 476 32.17 7.01 -16.54
N LEU A 477 32.30 7.28 -15.25
CA LEU A 477 33.19 8.28 -14.70
C LEU A 477 34.52 7.60 -14.31
N GLU A 478 35.52 7.67 -15.20
CA GLU A 478 36.77 6.88 -15.09
C GLU A 478 37.54 7.20 -13.81
N GLU A 479 37.63 8.45 -13.44
CA GLU A 479 38.35 8.89 -12.24
C GLU A 479 37.61 8.50 -10.95
N GLU A 480 36.28 8.62 -10.95
CA GLU A 480 35.41 8.35 -9.80
C GLU A 480 35.11 6.85 -9.63
N GLY A 481 35.04 6.10 -10.72
CA GLY A 481 34.80 4.66 -10.71
C GLY A 481 33.35 4.24 -10.50
N TYR A 482 32.38 5.07 -10.91
CA TYR A 482 30.95 4.77 -10.87
C TYR A 482 30.22 5.47 -12.02
N LEU A 483 28.90 5.26 -12.12
CA LEU A 483 28.08 5.83 -13.20
C LEU A 483 27.50 7.20 -12.81
N ALA A 484 27.48 8.14 -13.76
CA ALA A 484 26.70 9.37 -13.66
C ALA A 484 25.20 9.06 -13.44
N ASP A 485 24.50 9.87 -12.65
CA ASP A 485 23.06 9.69 -12.38
C ASP A 485 22.21 10.02 -13.62
N TYR A 486 22.53 11.11 -14.29
CA TYR A 486 22.01 11.45 -15.63
C TYR A 486 23.03 12.29 -16.42
N VAL A 487 22.82 12.35 -17.73
CA VAL A 487 23.65 13.15 -18.64
C VAL A 487 22.73 13.96 -19.55
N ASN A 488 23.01 15.24 -19.73
CA ASN A 488 22.36 16.08 -20.73
C ASN A 488 23.39 16.89 -21.55
N TYR A 489 22.95 17.89 -22.29
CA TYR A 489 23.85 18.70 -23.14
C TYR A 489 24.83 19.55 -22.33
N ASP A 490 24.44 19.97 -21.13
CA ASP A 490 25.16 20.95 -20.30
C ASP A 490 25.85 20.30 -19.10
N GLU A 491 25.43 19.09 -18.70
CA GLU A 491 25.80 18.48 -17.42
C GLU A 491 26.00 16.97 -17.52
N VAL A 492 27.06 16.50 -16.84
CA VAL A 492 27.23 15.11 -16.43
C VAL A 492 27.06 15.06 -14.92
N ASN A 493 25.90 14.61 -14.45
CA ASN A 493 25.58 14.63 -13.03
C ASN A 493 26.29 13.51 -12.28
N LYS A 494 27.23 13.88 -11.40
CA LYS A 494 28.08 12.96 -10.62
C LYS A 494 27.50 12.60 -9.25
N PHE A 495 26.23 12.88 -9.00
CA PHE A 495 25.61 12.55 -7.71
C PHE A 495 25.53 11.05 -7.51
N ILE A 496 25.99 10.59 -6.35
CA ILE A 496 25.89 9.19 -5.96
C ILE A 496 24.45 8.92 -5.51
N ARG A 497 23.68 8.28 -6.40
CA ARG A 497 22.29 7.88 -6.20
C ARG A 497 22.11 6.39 -6.42
N CYS A 498 21.05 5.82 -5.85
CA CYS A 498 20.76 4.39 -5.98
C CYS A 498 20.42 3.95 -7.40
N ASN A 499 20.10 4.87 -8.32
CA ASN A 499 19.68 4.56 -9.69
C ASN A 499 20.70 3.74 -10.48
N MET A 500 21.99 3.93 -10.22
CA MET A 500 23.06 3.18 -10.89
C MET A 500 23.02 1.67 -10.60
N VAL A 501 22.36 1.24 -9.51
CA VAL A 501 22.22 -0.19 -9.17
C VAL A 501 21.38 -0.92 -10.20
N VAL A 502 20.40 -0.25 -10.81
CA VAL A 502 19.56 -0.83 -11.88
C VAL A 502 20.44 -1.29 -13.05
N ALA A 503 21.43 -0.48 -13.43
CA ALA A 503 22.37 -0.86 -14.52
C ALA A 503 23.27 -2.04 -14.17
N CYS A 504 23.47 -2.34 -12.88
CA CYS A 504 24.28 -3.46 -12.40
C CYS A 504 23.45 -4.74 -12.18
N GLY A 505 22.14 -4.62 -11.90
CA GLY A 505 21.31 -5.73 -11.41
C GLY A 505 20.41 -6.38 -12.46
N LEU A 506 20.30 -5.83 -13.67
CA LEU A 506 19.48 -6.39 -14.74
C LEU A 506 20.21 -7.56 -15.45
N ASN A 507 19.45 -8.51 -16.01
CA ASN A 507 19.99 -9.69 -16.69
C ASN A 507 20.87 -9.36 -17.91
N TYR A 508 20.56 -8.26 -18.58
CA TYR A 508 21.40 -7.70 -19.66
C TYR A 508 21.98 -6.37 -19.17
N THR A 509 23.27 -6.37 -18.83
CA THR A 509 24.00 -5.17 -18.46
C THR A 509 24.93 -4.68 -19.57
N MET A 510 25.13 -3.36 -19.65
CA MET A 510 26.10 -2.74 -20.56
C MET A 510 27.51 -2.69 -19.96
N LEU A 511 27.66 -2.98 -18.68
CA LEU A 511 28.92 -2.89 -17.95
C LEU A 511 29.67 -4.23 -17.99
N ASP A 512 31.01 -4.16 -17.96
CA ASP A 512 31.86 -5.27 -17.63
C ASP A 512 31.87 -5.52 -16.11
N GLU A 513 32.38 -6.67 -15.69
CA GLU A 513 32.41 -7.09 -14.29
C GLU A 513 33.15 -6.11 -13.40
N GLU A 514 34.26 -5.54 -13.86
CA GLU A 514 35.06 -4.56 -13.09
C GLU A 514 34.23 -3.32 -12.79
N LYS A 515 33.54 -2.74 -13.79
CA LYS A 515 32.69 -1.57 -13.63
C LYS A 515 31.48 -1.85 -12.74
N VAL A 516 30.88 -3.03 -12.85
CA VAL A 516 29.80 -3.46 -11.95
C VAL A 516 30.29 -3.48 -10.50
N VAL A 517 31.43 -4.14 -10.22
CA VAL A 517 31.99 -4.24 -8.87
C VAL A 517 32.30 -2.86 -8.30
N ARG A 518 32.99 -2.00 -9.06
CA ARG A 518 33.31 -0.63 -8.62
C ARG A 518 32.06 0.19 -8.31
N THR A 519 31.04 0.14 -9.14
CA THR A 519 29.75 0.82 -8.92
C THR A 519 29.09 0.33 -7.64
N ILE A 520 29.00 -1.00 -7.44
CA ILE A 520 28.37 -1.59 -6.24
C ILE A 520 29.13 -1.24 -4.96
N MET A 521 30.48 -1.21 -5.02
CA MET A 521 31.29 -0.75 -3.88
C MET A 521 30.99 0.70 -3.52
N THR A 522 30.89 1.59 -4.49
CA THR A 522 30.49 2.98 -4.25
C THR A 522 29.09 3.09 -3.62
N VAL A 523 28.13 2.32 -4.12
CA VAL A 523 26.77 2.27 -3.55
C VAL A 523 26.79 1.77 -2.09
N ARG A 524 27.53 0.69 -1.83
CA ARG A 524 27.69 0.16 -0.47
C ARG A 524 28.24 1.21 0.49
N ASP A 525 29.30 1.89 0.09
CA ASP A 525 30.05 2.79 0.98
C ASP A 525 29.33 4.14 1.20
N HIS A 526 28.46 4.53 0.30
CA HIS A 526 27.77 5.83 0.34
C HIS A 526 26.27 5.76 0.64
N LEU A 527 25.60 4.67 0.27
CA LEU A 527 24.14 4.62 0.30
C LEU A 527 23.57 3.52 1.21
N LEU A 528 24.31 2.43 1.45
CA LEU A 528 23.78 1.28 2.17
C LEU A 528 23.51 1.62 3.64
N THR A 529 22.33 1.22 4.11
CA THR A 529 21.92 1.26 5.53
C THR A 529 21.40 -0.11 5.95
N PRO A 530 21.18 -0.36 7.25
CA PRO A 530 20.56 -1.61 7.71
C PRO A 530 19.14 -1.86 7.15
N ARG A 531 18.51 -0.85 6.53
CA ARG A 531 17.13 -0.92 6.04
C ARG A 531 16.97 -0.72 4.53
N GLY A 532 18.05 -0.55 3.79
CA GLY A 532 18.04 -0.34 2.35
C GLY A 532 19.02 0.74 1.89
N LEU A 533 18.85 1.24 0.66
CA LEU A 533 19.71 2.27 0.10
C LEU A 533 19.11 3.65 0.26
N ARG A 534 19.94 4.63 0.61
CA ARG A 534 19.58 6.05 0.49
C ARG A 534 19.44 6.42 -0.99
N THR A 535 18.54 7.34 -1.28
CA THR A 535 18.34 7.87 -2.64
C THR A 535 19.39 8.89 -3.06
N LEU A 536 20.14 9.44 -2.11
CA LEU A 536 21.27 10.36 -2.32
C LEU A 536 22.31 10.16 -1.22
N SER A 537 23.60 10.27 -1.56
CA SER A 537 24.67 10.18 -0.59
C SER A 537 24.58 11.27 0.49
N PRO A 538 24.75 10.96 1.79
CA PRO A 538 24.78 11.96 2.86
C PRO A 538 25.91 12.99 2.73
N ARG A 539 26.91 12.73 1.90
CA ARG A 539 28.01 13.67 1.62
C ARG A 539 27.60 14.76 0.60
N ASN A 540 26.46 14.58 -0.06
CA ASN A 540 25.94 15.60 -0.98
C ASN A 540 25.26 16.72 -0.19
N LEU A 541 25.52 17.99 -0.58
CA LEU A 541 24.96 19.15 0.09
C LEU A 541 23.42 19.25 0.01
N LEU A 542 22.81 18.60 -0.98
CA LEU A 542 21.37 18.54 -1.14
C LEU A 542 20.71 17.40 -0.36
N TYR A 543 21.50 16.59 0.37
CA TYR A 543 20.94 15.49 1.16
C TYR A 543 20.08 16.01 2.30
N LYS A 544 18.87 15.47 2.40
CA LYS A 544 17.93 15.68 3.51
C LYS A 544 17.72 14.36 4.25
N SER A 545 18.02 14.33 5.54
CA SER A 545 17.85 13.14 6.37
C SER A 545 16.38 12.81 6.66
N ASN A 546 15.54 13.84 6.69
CA ASN A 546 14.09 13.76 6.84
C ASN A 546 13.41 14.36 5.62
N TYR A 547 12.38 13.70 5.15
CA TYR A 547 11.53 14.25 4.11
C TYR A 547 10.38 15.03 4.76
N ASN A 548 10.39 16.35 4.54
CA ASN A 548 9.29 17.24 4.86
C ASN A 548 8.83 17.85 3.53
N GLU A 549 7.59 17.65 3.17
CA GLU A 549 7.04 18.00 1.85
C GLU A 549 7.15 19.50 1.49
N ASP A 550 7.34 20.37 2.48
CA ASP A 550 7.53 21.81 2.34
C ASP A 550 9.00 22.25 2.22
N GLN A 551 9.96 21.32 2.28
CA GLN A 551 11.39 21.61 2.22
C GLN A 551 11.97 21.18 0.86
N ARG A 552 12.37 22.16 0.08
CA ARG A 552 13.17 21.98 -1.14
C ARG A 552 14.63 21.70 -0.83
#